data_92256994dfa6b578d94de7e86c5c1ea9
#
_entry.id   92256994dfa6b578d94de7e86c5c1ea9
#
_cell.length_a   1.000
_cell.length_b   1.000
_cell.length_c   1.000
_cell.angle_alpha   90.00
_cell.angle_beta   90.00
_cell.angle_gamma   90.00
#
_symmetry.space_group_name_H-M   'P 1'
#
loop_
_entity.id
_entity.type
_entity.pdbx_description
1 polymer ?
#
loop_
_entity_poly.entity_id
_entity_poly.type
_entity_poly.pdbx_seq_one_letter_code
_entity_poly.pdbx_strand_id
1 'polypeptide(L)'
;MGINLGNLESTTAPLNATSTTTPSHGLSLNLQKNDFLDLTKRNPGLAKVNLGAGWDVAQTGASFDLDIVAFLCHEDGKIHANEDVVFFNHKEVPGVRLNGDNLTGVGEGDDEVISLDLPQISPSISKVVFAIAIFNADAKRQTFGMVNNSYVRLLDVASGEKELCIYPLKEKFSTETAVVVAELVRDGNDWQFHAIGEGKHADINGLAALYM
;
A
#
# COMPACT_ATOMS: atom_id res chain seq x y z
N MET A 1 -54.51 -13.82 -36.40
CA MET A 1 -53.17 -13.55 -36.91
C MET A 1 -52.19 -13.87 -35.78
N GLY A 2 -51.59 -15.04 -35.83
CA GLY A 2 -50.62 -15.49 -34.81
C GLY A 2 -49.21 -15.23 -35.27
N ILE A 3 -48.39 -14.66 -34.41
CA ILE A 3 -46.95 -14.46 -34.63
C ILE A 3 -46.24 -15.69 -34.07
N ASN A 4 -45.53 -16.42 -34.95
CA ASN A 4 -44.75 -17.61 -34.64
C ASN A 4 -43.35 -17.19 -34.25
N LEU A 5 -42.97 -17.41 -32.99
CA LEU A 5 -41.58 -17.22 -32.51
C LEU A 5 -40.87 -18.57 -32.57
N GLY A 6 -40.02 -18.70 -33.58
CA GLY A 6 -39.21 -19.91 -33.80
C GLY A 6 -38.22 -20.18 -32.66
N ASN A 7 -37.99 -21.45 -32.41
CA ASN A 7 -37.02 -22.05 -31.51
C ASN A 7 -35.61 -21.49 -31.71
N LEU A 8 -35.01 -21.00 -30.63
CA LEU A 8 -33.55 -20.81 -30.51
C LEU A 8 -33.02 -21.97 -29.65
N GLU A 9 -32.43 -22.93 -30.32
CA GLU A 9 -31.70 -24.03 -29.69
C GLU A 9 -30.43 -23.46 -29.00
N SER A 10 -30.34 -23.77 -27.72
CA SER A 10 -29.16 -23.48 -26.88
C SER A 10 -28.07 -24.50 -27.20
N THR A 11 -27.03 -24.10 -27.93
CA THR A 11 -25.80 -24.89 -28.07
C THR A 11 -24.81 -24.47 -27.00
N THR A 12 -24.74 -25.28 -25.96
CA THR A 12 -23.64 -25.19 -24.96
C THR A 12 -22.38 -25.82 -25.56
N ALA A 13 -21.42 -24.97 -25.94
CA ALA A 13 -20.04 -25.38 -26.22
C ALA A 13 -19.19 -25.23 -24.95
N PRO A 14 -18.32 -26.17 -24.60
CA PRO A 14 -17.45 -26.07 -23.45
C PRO A 14 -16.34 -25.03 -23.73
N LEU A 15 -16.25 -24.00 -22.88
CA LEU A 15 -15.14 -23.04 -22.90
C LEU A 15 -13.89 -23.73 -22.39
N ASN A 16 -13.05 -24.19 -23.33
CA ASN A 16 -11.65 -24.53 -23.06
C ASN A 16 -10.91 -23.23 -22.74
N ALA A 17 -10.63 -22.97 -21.46
CA ALA A 17 -9.77 -21.90 -21.03
C ALA A 17 -8.31 -22.26 -21.36
N THR A 18 -7.89 -21.93 -22.57
CA THR A 18 -6.47 -21.89 -22.92
C THR A 18 -5.91 -20.62 -22.30
N SER A 19 -5.14 -20.76 -21.21
CA SER A 19 -4.39 -19.66 -20.63
C SER A 19 -3.27 -19.25 -21.58
N THR A 20 -3.56 -18.29 -22.45
CA THR A 20 -2.52 -17.56 -23.19
C THR A 20 -1.92 -16.54 -22.25
N THR A 21 -0.75 -16.81 -21.71
CA THR A 21 0.12 -15.83 -21.06
C THR A 21 0.59 -14.82 -22.10
N THR A 22 -0.20 -13.79 -22.33
CA THR A 22 0.25 -12.57 -22.95
C THR A 22 0.99 -11.76 -21.88
N PRO A 23 2.24 -11.31 -22.08
CA PRO A 23 2.86 -10.37 -21.16
C PRO A 23 2.06 -9.07 -21.24
N SER A 24 1.18 -8.85 -20.27
CA SER A 24 0.44 -7.60 -20.16
C SER A 24 1.46 -6.51 -19.79
N HIS A 25 1.66 -5.57 -20.71
CA HIS A 25 2.20 -4.26 -20.37
C HIS A 25 1.17 -3.63 -19.42
N GLY A 26 1.37 -3.86 -18.11
CA GLY A 26 0.35 -3.73 -17.10
C GLY A 26 -0.13 -2.30 -16.91
N LEU A 27 -1.42 -2.17 -16.97
CA LEU A 27 -2.16 -1.07 -16.39
C LEU A 27 -1.95 -1.14 -14.87
N SER A 28 -1.74 0.01 -14.22
CA SER A 28 -1.79 0.13 -12.77
C SER A 28 -3.12 -0.38 -12.23
N LEU A 29 -3.09 -1.12 -11.12
CA LEU A 29 -4.29 -1.63 -10.48
C LEU A 29 -4.79 -0.62 -9.45
N ASN A 30 -6.04 -0.19 -9.58
CA ASN A 30 -6.70 0.63 -8.58
C ASN A 30 -7.31 -0.30 -7.52
N LEU A 31 -6.61 -0.46 -6.39
CA LEU A 31 -7.00 -1.36 -5.32
C LEU A 31 -8.13 -0.78 -4.46
N GLN A 32 -8.96 -1.68 -3.96
CA GLN A 32 -9.97 -1.42 -2.95
C GLN A 32 -9.57 -2.10 -1.64
N LYS A 33 -10.23 -1.72 -0.56
CA LYS A 33 -10.05 -2.39 0.74
C LYS A 33 -10.24 -3.91 0.60
N ASN A 34 -9.32 -4.68 1.17
CA ASN A 34 -9.22 -6.15 1.14
C ASN A 34 -8.87 -6.76 -0.23
N ASP A 35 -8.54 -5.94 -1.23
CA ASP A 35 -7.91 -6.47 -2.45
C ASP A 35 -6.48 -6.91 -2.16
N PHE A 36 -5.99 -7.90 -2.91
CA PHE A 36 -4.60 -8.32 -2.85
C PHE A 36 -4.00 -8.52 -4.24
N LEU A 37 -2.69 -8.40 -4.31
CA LEU A 37 -1.88 -8.62 -5.50
C LEU A 37 -0.80 -9.65 -5.19
N ASP A 38 -0.81 -10.79 -5.90
CA ASP A 38 0.34 -11.72 -5.92
C ASP A 38 1.53 -11.02 -6.58
N LEU A 39 2.34 -10.35 -5.76
CA LEU A 39 3.31 -9.37 -6.22
C LEU A 39 4.42 -10.01 -7.05
N THR A 40 5.16 -10.95 -6.46
CA THR A 40 6.30 -11.58 -7.11
C THR A 40 5.88 -12.71 -8.05
N LYS A 41 4.80 -13.43 -7.78
CA LYS A 41 4.26 -14.45 -8.69
C LYS A 41 3.81 -13.87 -10.03
N ARG A 42 3.21 -12.67 -10.01
CA ARG A 42 2.77 -11.96 -11.24
C ARG A 42 3.90 -11.21 -11.94
N ASN A 43 4.95 -10.86 -11.20
CA ASN A 43 6.11 -10.14 -11.71
C ASN A 43 7.39 -10.93 -11.40
N PRO A 44 7.67 -12.03 -12.16
CA PRO A 44 8.87 -12.83 -11.95
C PRO A 44 10.13 -11.99 -12.09
N GLY A 45 11.01 -12.06 -11.09
CA GLY A 45 12.23 -11.24 -11.02
C GLY A 45 12.07 -9.88 -10.35
N LEU A 46 10.86 -9.53 -9.90
CA LEU A 46 10.65 -8.34 -9.08
C LEU A 46 11.40 -8.50 -7.75
N ALA A 47 12.37 -7.63 -7.51
CA ALA A 47 13.20 -7.67 -6.32
C ALA A 47 13.14 -6.37 -5.53
N LYS A 48 12.92 -5.23 -6.19
CA LYS A 48 12.91 -3.92 -5.55
C LYS A 48 11.64 -3.18 -5.90
N VAL A 49 10.95 -2.71 -4.87
CA VAL A 49 9.75 -1.90 -5.00
C VAL A 49 9.83 -0.67 -4.11
N ASN A 50 9.19 0.41 -4.53
CA ASN A 50 8.97 1.59 -3.72
C ASN A 50 7.49 1.66 -3.35
N LEU A 51 7.20 1.83 -2.05
CA LEU A 51 5.89 2.24 -1.57
C LEU A 51 5.92 3.76 -1.40
N GLY A 52 5.26 4.48 -2.29
CA GLY A 52 5.14 5.93 -2.25
C GLY A 52 3.83 6.36 -1.59
N ALA A 53 3.88 7.40 -0.79
CA ALA A 53 2.73 8.13 -0.29
C ALA A 53 2.77 9.57 -0.80
N GLY A 54 1.65 10.05 -1.32
CA GLY A 54 1.53 11.43 -1.79
C GLY A 54 0.24 12.08 -1.25
N TRP A 55 0.29 13.40 -1.06
CA TRP A 55 -0.87 14.20 -0.64
C TRP A 55 -0.75 15.63 -1.15
N ASP A 56 -1.90 16.31 -1.29
CA ASP A 56 -1.90 17.72 -1.63
C ASP A 56 -1.95 18.59 -0.39
N VAL A 57 -1.27 19.73 -0.48
CA VAL A 57 -1.33 20.80 0.53
C VAL A 57 -2.77 21.28 0.68
N ALA A 58 -3.26 21.32 1.90
CA ALA A 58 -4.60 21.81 2.16
C ALA A 58 -4.75 23.29 1.74
N GLN A 59 -5.82 23.62 1.00
CA GLN A 59 -6.11 24.97 0.54
C GLN A 59 -6.39 25.97 1.69
N THR A 60 -6.47 25.48 2.92
CA THR A 60 -6.72 26.27 4.13
C THR A 60 -5.47 26.95 4.71
N GLY A 61 -4.30 26.80 4.09
CA GLY A 61 -3.02 27.34 4.58
C GLY A 61 -2.42 26.58 5.75
N ALA A 62 -3.06 25.49 6.23
CA ALA A 62 -2.47 24.58 7.21
C ALA A 62 -1.58 23.56 6.49
N SER A 63 -0.36 23.39 6.96
CA SER A 63 0.52 22.28 6.49
C SER A 63 0.11 20.98 7.17
N PHE A 64 0.04 19.90 6.41
CA PHE A 64 -0.14 18.55 6.90
C PHE A 64 1.18 17.79 6.73
N ASP A 65 1.60 17.19 7.80
CA ASP A 65 2.82 16.41 7.92
C ASP A 65 2.39 14.95 8.12
N LEU A 66 2.49 14.16 7.07
CA LEU A 66 2.08 12.77 7.06
C LEU A 66 3.32 11.87 7.06
N ASP A 67 3.52 11.16 8.15
CA ASP A 67 4.61 10.22 8.31
C ASP A 67 4.18 8.82 7.86
N ILE A 68 4.94 8.22 6.97
CA ILE A 68 4.82 6.80 6.66
C ILE A 68 5.68 5.97 7.63
N VAL A 69 5.14 4.84 8.06
CA VAL A 69 5.84 3.90 8.95
C VAL A 69 5.69 2.48 8.44
N ALA A 70 6.75 1.68 8.59
CA ALA A 70 6.72 0.25 8.34
C ALA A 70 7.02 -0.53 9.62
N PHE A 71 6.15 -1.49 9.95
CA PHE A 71 6.31 -2.45 11.05
C PHE A 71 6.69 -3.80 10.47
N LEU A 72 7.89 -4.30 10.80
CA LEU A 72 8.39 -5.59 10.35
C LEU A 72 7.95 -6.65 11.35
N CYS A 73 6.90 -7.38 11.03
CA CYS A 73 6.30 -8.35 11.94
C CYS A 73 6.84 -9.76 11.68
N HIS A 74 7.09 -10.48 12.77
CA HIS A 74 7.48 -11.88 12.78
C HIS A 74 6.27 -12.81 12.57
N GLU A 75 6.47 -14.14 12.65
CA GLU A 75 5.40 -15.14 12.42
C GLU A 75 4.21 -15.01 13.36
N ASP A 76 4.43 -14.51 14.58
CA ASP A 76 3.37 -14.23 15.55
C ASP A 76 2.58 -12.94 15.26
N GLY A 77 2.92 -12.25 14.16
CA GLY A 77 2.30 -11.01 13.75
C GLY A 77 2.77 -9.77 14.51
N LYS A 78 3.86 -9.89 15.29
CA LYS A 78 4.36 -8.85 16.19
C LYS A 78 5.74 -8.36 15.80
N ILE A 79 6.05 -7.13 16.18
CA ILE A 79 7.41 -6.60 16.26
C ILE A 79 8.06 -7.10 17.54
N HIS A 80 9.34 -7.47 17.50
CA HIS A 80 10.05 -8.00 18.67
C HIS A 80 11.01 -6.98 19.30
N ALA A 81 11.35 -5.92 18.53
CA ALA A 81 12.25 -4.87 18.97
C ALA A 81 11.91 -3.52 18.31
N ASN A 82 12.44 -2.43 18.85
CA ASN A 82 12.29 -1.11 18.22
C ASN A 82 12.92 -1.05 16.82
N GLU A 83 13.93 -1.88 16.59
CA GLU A 83 14.63 -2.03 15.31
C GLU A 83 13.73 -2.63 14.21
N ASP A 84 12.60 -3.25 14.58
CA ASP A 84 11.60 -3.74 13.62
C ASP A 84 10.66 -2.63 13.10
N VAL A 85 10.90 -1.37 13.48
CA VAL A 85 10.09 -0.23 13.04
C VAL A 85 10.92 0.74 12.23
N VAL A 86 10.50 1.01 10.99
CA VAL A 86 11.11 2.00 10.10
C VAL A 86 10.22 3.24 10.02
N PHE A 87 10.74 4.39 10.41
CA PHE A 87 10.06 5.70 10.44
C PHE A 87 11.09 6.84 10.47
N PHE A 88 10.67 8.10 10.57
CA PHE A 88 11.55 9.28 10.45
C PHE A 88 12.75 9.29 11.42
N ASN A 89 12.63 8.70 12.63
CA ASN A 89 13.74 8.61 13.60
C ASN A 89 14.60 7.33 13.45
N HIS A 90 14.13 6.33 12.74
CA HIS A 90 14.86 5.10 12.45
C HIS A 90 14.58 4.68 11.00
N LYS A 91 15.37 5.24 10.09
CA LYS A 91 15.04 5.25 8.66
C LYS A 91 15.39 3.99 7.90
N GLU A 92 16.15 3.05 8.47
CA GLU A 92 16.68 1.92 7.70
C GLU A 92 16.90 0.67 8.55
N VAL A 93 16.49 -0.47 8.00
CA VAL A 93 16.85 -1.82 8.42
C VAL A 93 17.17 -2.64 7.17
N PRO A 94 17.79 -3.85 7.27
CA PRO A 94 18.04 -4.67 6.09
C PRO A 94 16.78 -4.90 5.24
N GLY A 95 16.82 -4.44 3.99
CA GLY A 95 15.74 -4.59 3.03
C GLY A 95 14.61 -3.57 3.10
N VAL A 96 14.58 -2.66 4.08
CA VAL A 96 13.53 -1.63 4.21
C VAL A 96 14.14 -0.29 4.59
N ARG A 97 13.84 0.76 3.81
CA ARG A 97 14.38 2.09 4.03
C ARG A 97 13.36 3.20 3.73
N LEU A 98 13.20 4.13 4.65
CA LEU A 98 12.50 5.40 4.42
C LEU A 98 13.42 6.38 3.70
N ASN A 99 12.99 6.86 2.52
CA ASN A 99 13.77 7.79 1.68
C ASN A 99 13.20 9.19 1.83
N GLY A 100 13.73 10.07 2.41
CA GLY A 100 13.22 11.44 2.53
C GLY A 100 12.26 11.60 3.68
N ASP A 101 11.77 12.82 3.81
CA ASP A 101 10.88 13.29 4.85
C ASP A 101 10.32 14.63 4.35
N ASN A 102 9.08 14.63 3.83
CA ASN A 102 8.42 15.83 3.32
C ASN A 102 7.41 16.34 4.34
N LEU A 103 7.79 17.36 5.10
CA LEU A 103 6.99 17.94 6.18
C LEU A 103 5.77 18.74 5.71
N THR A 104 5.56 18.92 4.43
CA THR A 104 4.60 19.90 3.91
C THR A 104 3.69 19.39 2.79
N GLY A 105 4.04 18.28 2.13
CA GLY A 105 3.35 17.83 0.92
C GLY A 105 3.51 18.81 -0.26
N VAL A 106 4.61 19.55 -0.31
CA VAL A 106 4.91 20.46 -1.43
C VAL A 106 5.86 19.75 -2.39
N GLY A 107 5.39 19.49 -3.61
CA GLY A 107 6.16 18.82 -4.66
C GLY A 107 5.24 18.16 -5.68
N GLU A 108 5.83 17.59 -6.74
CA GLU A 108 5.15 16.70 -7.67
C GLU A 108 5.56 15.25 -7.37
N GLY A 109 4.62 14.33 -7.30
CA GLY A 109 4.86 12.90 -7.08
C GLY A 109 4.64 12.44 -5.65
N ASP A 110 5.45 11.45 -5.21
CA ASP A 110 5.36 10.93 -3.84
C ASP A 110 6.12 11.85 -2.88
N ASP A 111 5.47 12.19 -1.77
CA ASP A 111 6.05 13.05 -0.72
C ASP A 111 6.95 12.24 0.21
N GLU A 112 6.56 11.00 0.50
CA GLU A 112 7.37 10.05 1.24
C GLU A 112 7.43 8.69 0.55
N VAL A 113 8.58 8.03 0.64
CA VAL A 113 8.83 6.75 -0.03
C VAL A 113 9.53 5.77 0.91
N ILE A 114 8.98 4.57 1.05
CA ILE A 114 9.69 3.41 1.61
C ILE A 114 10.18 2.53 0.47
N SER A 115 11.51 2.38 0.37
CA SER A 115 12.15 1.43 -0.54
C SER A 115 12.26 0.06 0.10
N LEU A 116 11.93 -0.97 -0.66
CA LEU A 116 11.93 -2.37 -0.27
C LEU A 116 12.84 -3.16 -1.20
N ASP A 117 13.87 -3.80 -0.65
CA ASP A 117 14.70 -4.81 -1.32
C ASP A 117 14.26 -6.19 -0.80
N LEU A 118 13.29 -6.79 -1.48
CA LEU A 118 12.58 -7.98 -1.01
C LEU A 118 13.51 -9.15 -0.63
N PRO A 119 14.58 -9.45 -1.41
CA PRO A 119 15.58 -10.45 -1.04
C PRO A 119 16.38 -10.13 0.22
N GLN A 120 16.51 -8.85 0.61
CA GLN A 120 17.27 -8.43 1.78
C GLN A 120 16.44 -8.43 3.07
N ILE A 121 15.11 -8.52 2.97
CA ILE A 121 14.25 -8.60 4.15
C ILE A 121 14.49 -9.94 4.86
N SER A 122 14.83 -9.88 6.17
CA SER A 122 15.14 -11.07 6.96
C SER A 122 14.08 -12.18 6.79
N PRO A 123 14.49 -13.45 6.64
CA PRO A 123 13.55 -14.57 6.60
C PRO A 123 12.68 -14.71 7.86
N SER A 124 13.09 -14.13 9.01
CA SER A 124 12.28 -14.10 10.23
C SER A 124 11.07 -13.16 10.14
N ILE A 125 11.06 -12.25 9.16
CA ILE A 125 9.95 -11.32 8.92
C ILE A 125 8.94 -12.00 7.99
N SER A 126 7.76 -12.25 8.53
CA SER A 126 6.63 -12.84 7.77
C SER A 126 5.77 -11.79 7.10
N LYS A 127 5.79 -10.55 7.63
CA LYS A 127 4.93 -9.48 7.15
C LYS A 127 5.55 -8.10 7.41
N VAL A 128 5.38 -7.18 6.46
CA VAL A 128 5.66 -5.76 6.66
C VAL A 128 4.34 -5.00 6.57
N VAL A 129 3.95 -4.32 7.64
CA VAL A 129 2.73 -3.52 7.71
C VAL A 129 3.08 -2.06 7.47
N PHE A 130 2.37 -1.41 6.55
CA PHE A 130 2.54 0.01 6.25
C PHE A 130 1.38 0.81 6.80
N ALA A 131 1.70 1.87 7.52
CA ALA A 131 0.72 2.82 7.99
C ALA A 131 1.17 4.26 7.72
N ILE A 132 0.22 5.18 7.70
CA ILE A 132 0.46 6.62 7.59
C ILE A 132 -0.22 7.29 8.78
N ALA A 133 0.47 8.21 9.43
CA ALA A 133 -0.08 9.01 10.53
C ALA A 133 0.14 10.50 10.28
N ILE A 134 -0.80 11.34 10.71
CA ILE A 134 -0.62 12.79 10.70
C ILE A 134 0.18 13.17 11.95
N PHE A 135 1.34 13.78 11.75
CA PHE A 135 2.21 14.19 12.84
C PHE A 135 1.57 15.27 13.72
N ASN A 136 1.48 14.99 15.04
CA ASN A 136 0.83 15.86 16.01
C ASN A 136 -0.64 16.18 15.68
N ALA A 137 -1.38 15.24 15.10
CA ALA A 137 -2.76 15.40 14.65
C ALA A 137 -3.68 16.01 15.71
N ASP A 138 -3.65 15.48 16.94
CA ASP A 138 -4.52 15.94 18.05
C ASP A 138 -4.22 17.39 18.43
N ALA A 139 -2.94 17.76 18.56
CA ALA A 139 -2.53 19.13 18.89
C ALA A 139 -2.91 20.10 17.78
N LYS A 140 -2.79 19.69 16.53
CA LYS A 140 -3.15 20.46 15.34
C LYS A 140 -4.64 20.35 14.99
N ARG A 141 -5.41 19.46 15.65
CA ARG A 141 -6.81 19.14 15.34
C ARG A 141 -7.00 18.75 13.87
N GLN A 142 -6.09 17.92 13.37
CA GLN A 142 -6.06 17.48 11.99
C GLN A 142 -6.57 16.05 11.85
N THR A 143 -7.25 15.76 10.74
CA THR A 143 -7.73 14.42 10.36
C THR A 143 -7.52 14.17 8.88
N PHE A 144 -7.55 12.93 8.43
CA PHE A 144 -7.46 12.59 7.01
C PHE A 144 -8.57 13.19 6.15
N GLY A 145 -9.74 13.51 6.74
CA GLY A 145 -10.80 14.23 6.05
C GLY A 145 -10.44 15.65 5.61
N MET A 146 -9.38 16.22 6.17
CA MET A 146 -8.88 17.56 5.83
C MET A 146 -7.72 17.53 4.83
N VAL A 147 -7.13 16.34 4.56
CA VAL A 147 -6.05 16.16 3.59
C VAL A 147 -6.65 15.96 2.19
N ASN A 148 -6.06 16.57 1.17
CA ASN A 148 -6.51 16.45 -0.20
C ASN A 148 -5.69 15.40 -0.96
N ASN A 149 -6.35 14.68 -1.88
CA ASN A 149 -5.73 13.77 -2.87
C ASN A 149 -4.67 12.83 -2.31
N SER A 150 -4.81 12.40 -1.04
CA SER A 150 -3.87 11.47 -0.43
C SER A 150 -4.02 10.06 -1.02
N TYR A 151 -2.89 9.41 -1.27
CA TYR A 151 -2.83 8.07 -1.82
C TYR A 151 -1.57 7.34 -1.34
N VAL A 152 -1.56 6.02 -1.49
CA VAL A 152 -0.34 5.20 -1.53
C VAL A 152 -0.29 4.45 -2.83
N ARG A 153 0.93 4.21 -3.34
CA ARG A 153 1.15 3.42 -4.55
C ARG A 153 2.40 2.55 -4.43
N LEU A 154 2.43 1.48 -5.20
CA LEU A 154 3.57 0.57 -5.27
C LEU A 154 4.19 0.65 -6.66
N LEU A 155 5.51 0.86 -6.71
CA LEU A 155 6.28 1.07 -7.92
C LEU A 155 7.34 -0.03 -8.09
N ASP A 156 7.51 -0.55 -9.31
CA ASP A 156 8.61 -1.43 -9.69
C ASP A 156 9.85 -0.59 -10.06
N VAL A 157 10.86 -0.62 -9.20
CA VAL A 157 12.09 0.15 -9.38
C VAL A 157 12.87 -0.29 -10.63
N ALA A 158 12.94 -1.60 -10.90
CA ALA A 158 13.69 -2.13 -12.03
C ALA A 158 13.09 -1.76 -13.39
N SER A 159 11.78 -1.52 -13.42
CA SER A 159 11.04 -1.13 -14.64
C SER A 159 10.90 0.40 -14.78
N GLY A 160 11.79 1.18 -14.17
CA GLY A 160 11.76 2.65 -14.24
C GLY A 160 10.62 3.25 -13.42
N GLU A 161 10.38 2.74 -12.22
CA GLU A 161 9.31 3.16 -11.30
C GLU A 161 7.90 2.99 -11.89
N LYS A 162 7.71 1.93 -12.66
CA LYS A 162 6.40 1.58 -13.19
C LYS A 162 5.44 1.31 -12.06
N GLU A 163 4.29 2.00 -12.05
CA GLU A 163 3.24 1.79 -11.07
C GLU A 163 2.59 0.41 -11.23
N LEU A 164 2.60 -0.37 -10.16
CA LEU A 164 1.97 -1.69 -10.07
C LEU A 164 0.54 -1.56 -9.57
N CYS A 165 0.33 -0.74 -8.55
CA CYS A 165 -0.99 -0.44 -8.01
C CYS A 165 -1.01 0.89 -7.28
N ILE A 166 -2.22 1.45 -7.11
CA ILE A 166 -2.51 2.64 -6.34
C ILE A 166 -3.73 2.43 -5.44
N TYR A 167 -3.71 3.00 -4.24
CA TYR A 167 -4.79 2.98 -3.28
C TYR A 167 -5.10 4.40 -2.78
N PRO A 168 -6.19 5.03 -3.25
CA PRO A 168 -6.61 6.35 -2.79
C PRO A 168 -7.10 6.32 -1.34
N LEU A 169 -6.71 7.30 -0.51
CA LEU A 169 -7.04 7.36 0.92
C LEU A 169 -8.20 8.30 1.25
N LYS A 170 -8.29 9.43 0.58
CA LYS A 170 -9.17 10.55 0.95
C LYS A 170 -10.65 10.22 1.09
N GLU A 171 -11.21 9.43 0.19
CA GLU A 171 -12.65 9.16 0.15
C GLU A 171 -13.13 8.20 1.25
N LYS A 172 -12.19 7.59 1.97
CA LYS A 172 -12.47 6.49 2.92
C LYS A 172 -12.30 6.87 4.38
N PHE A 173 -11.54 7.93 4.66
CA PHE A 173 -11.15 8.33 6.02
C PHE A 173 -11.50 9.80 6.24
N SER A 174 -12.32 10.11 7.23
CA SER A 174 -12.80 11.47 7.51
C SER A 174 -12.39 12.01 8.87
N THR A 175 -12.36 11.16 9.90
CA THR A 175 -12.09 11.54 11.29
C THR A 175 -10.82 10.92 11.85
N GLU A 176 -10.25 10.00 11.13
CA GLU A 176 -9.06 9.24 11.53
C GLU A 176 -7.82 10.12 11.46
N THR A 177 -6.85 9.84 12.36
CA THR A 177 -5.55 10.52 12.40
C THR A 177 -4.42 9.64 11.88
N ALA A 178 -4.69 8.35 11.69
CA ALA A 178 -3.78 7.38 11.10
C ALA A 178 -4.54 6.33 10.29
N VAL A 179 -3.87 5.70 9.34
CA VAL A 179 -4.42 4.64 8.50
C VAL A 179 -3.38 3.53 8.35
N VAL A 180 -3.75 2.30 8.70
CA VAL A 180 -3.01 1.11 8.25
C VAL A 180 -3.42 0.90 6.78
N VAL A 181 -2.49 1.17 5.87
CA VAL A 181 -2.80 1.25 4.43
C VAL A 181 -2.67 -0.07 3.71
N ALA A 182 -1.63 -0.83 4.02
CA ALA A 182 -1.32 -2.07 3.31
C ALA A 182 -0.44 -2.99 4.13
N GLU A 183 -0.34 -4.23 3.69
CA GLU A 183 0.60 -5.23 4.18
C GLU A 183 1.33 -5.89 3.02
N LEU A 184 2.61 -6.14 3.18
CA LEU A 184 3.40 -7.02 2.34
C LEU A 184 3.56 -8.34 3.10
N VAL A 185 2.95 -9.41 2.63
CA VAL A 185 2.88 -10.70 3.30
C VAL A 185 3.76 -11.72 2.57
N ARG A 186 4.61 -12.44 3.30
CA ARG A 186 5.45 -13.50 2.75
C ARG A 186 4.63 -14.77 2.54
N ASP A 187 4.69 -15.31 1.33
CA ASP A 187 4.07 -16.58 0.94
C ASP A 187 5.16 -17.51 0.39
N GLY A 188 5.84 -18.24 1.28
CA GLY A 188 7.03 -19.02 0.95
C GLY A 188 8.18 -18.13 0.49
N ASN A 189 8.58 -18.26 -0.77
CA ASN A 189 9.61 -17.41 -1.38
C ASN A 189 9.01 -16.17 -2.08
N ASP A 190 7.70 -16.08 -2.12
CA ASP A 190 6.97 -15.01 -2.79
C ASP A 190 6.46 -13.96 -1.80
N TRP A 191 6.00 -12.84 -2.36
CA TRP A 191 5.37 -11.77 -1.62
C TRP A 191 4.01 -11.42 -2.21
N GLN A 192 3.05 -11.15 -1.34
CA GLN A 192 1.72 -10.64 -1.67
C GLN A 192 1.55 -9.24 -1.08
N PHE A 193 0.97 -8.33 -1.84
CA PHE A 193 0.60 -6.99 -1.37
C PHE A 193 -0.90 -6.94 -1.11
N HIS A 194 -1.29 -6.61 0.12
CA HIS A 194 -2.68 -6.57 0.56
C HIS A 194 -3.08 -5.14 0.89
N ALA A 195 -4.17 -4.66 0.31
CA ALA A 195 -4.77 -3.37 0.64
C ALA A 195 -5.63 -3.50 1.89
N ILE A 196 -5.24 -2.88 3.00
CA ILE A 196 -5.92 -3.00 4.29
C ILE A 196 -6.95 -1.90 4.49
N GLY A 197 -6.54 -0.64 4.49
CA GLY A 197 -7.44 0.50 4.64
C GLY A 197 -8.19 0.52 5.96
N GLU A 198 -7.48 0.43 7.08
CA GLU A 198 -8.04 0.57 8.43
C GLU A 198 -7.68 1.92 9.03
N GLY A 199 -8.69 2.78 9.21
CA GLY A 199 -8.54 4.05 9.92
C GLY A 199 -8.39 3.84 11.42
N LYS A 200 -7.55 4.65 12.04
CA LYS A 200 -7.29 4.66 13.48
C LYS A 200 -7.23 6.10 13.98
N HIS A 201 -7.59 6.28 15.25
CA HIS A 201 -7.30 7.52 15.98
C HIS A 201 -6.06 7.26 16.84
N ALA A 202 -4.89 7.45 16.27
CA ALA A 202 -3.60 7.09 16.85
C ALA A 202 -2.48 7.94 16.27
N ASP A 203 -1.36 8.05 17.00
CA ASP A 203 -0.05 8.42 16.49
C ASP A 203 0.78 7.16 16.15
N ILE A 204 2.05 7.33 15.77
CA ILE A 204 2.95 6.21 15.46
C ILE A 204 3.12 5.26 16.65
N ASN A 205 3.16 5.77 17.89
CA ASN A 205 3.27 4.92 19.09
C ASN A 205 2.00 4.10 19.30
N GLY A 206 0.83 4.71 19.10
CA GLY A 206 -0.45 4.01 19.15
C GLY A 206 -0.59 2.95 18.08
N LEU A 207 -0.07 3.20 16.86
CA LEU A 207 0.01 2.20 15.80
C LEU A 207 0.96 1.06 16.18
N ALA A 208 2.17 1.36 16.69
CA ALA A 208 3.14 0.35 17.13
C ALA A 208 2.56 -0.58 18.19
N ALA A 209 1.76 -0.06 19.12
CA ALA A 209 1.10 -0.84 20.17
C ALA A 209 0.14 -1.92 19.62
N LEU A 210 -0.32 -1.81 18.37
CA LEU A 210 -1.14 -2.84 17.73
C LEU A 210 -0.33 -4.10 17.35
N TYR A 211 0.99 -3.95 17.27
CA TYR A 211 1.93 -4.99 16.81
C TYR A 211 2.97 -5.40 17.87
N MET A 212 2.79 -5.03 19.13
CA MET A 212 3.64 -5.41 20.28
C MET A 212 3.17 -6.64 21.03
#